data_971e58cfa339a84f1fbfa77031b4f3c1
#
_entry.id   971e58cfa339a84f1fbfa77031b4f3c1
#
_cell.length_a   1.000
_cell.length_b   1.000
_cell.length_c   1.000
_cell.angle_alpha   90.00
_cell.angle_beta   90.00
_cell.angle_gamma   90.00
#
_symmetry.space_group_name_H-M   'P 1'
#
loop_
_entity.id
_entity.type
_entity.pdbx_description
1 polymer ?
#
loop_
_entity_poly.entity_id
_entity_poly.type
_entity_poly.pdbx_seq_one_letter_code
_entity_poly.pdbx_strand_id
1 'polypeptide(L)'
;MPDIRTDWDAIVIGGGPAGSTTARYIAEGGGGVLVIDGRDPIGSPLQCGELVPTNNEMRRLCPDVPDLDDLLQTPEAAISKRIREMHLVPPSGKPLRYDFEGLVLNRVAHDEALIELAESAGAEYLVNSRVERVEGETVYLRDGSEYTARVIIGAAGHNDPIRKSQWHEEALDIPVKFVLMSGEFTDAVELHFGSVAPGGYAWMFPKNGGANIGLGIQRSLSKGRSLNDYAEDFISRYRGQITYNGAGSLPMSGSIRPLVKGKHLLVGDAAGMVLPSNGAGITIAMIGGRIAGQVVAEHLR
;
A
#
# COMPACT_ATOMS: atom_id res chain seq x y z
N MET A 1 32.52 -10.41 -2.69
CA MET A 1 31.06 -10.44 -2.76
C MET A 1 30.73 -11.41 -3.88
N PRO A 2 29.73 -12.28 -3.79
CA PRO A 2 29.31 -13.05 -4.95
C PRO A 2 28.92 -12.06 -6.06
N ASP A 3 29.28 -12.40 -7.32
CA ASP A 3 28.83 -11.62 -8.49
C ASP A 3 27.29 -11.59 -8.49
N ILE A 4 26.71 -10.44 -8.17
CA ILE A 4 25.26 -10.26 -8.21
C ILE A 4 24.88 -10.24 -9.69
N ARG A 5 23.96 -11.12 -10.08
CA ARG A 5 23.39 -11.13 -11.43
C ARG A 5 22.88 -9.73 -11.78
N THR A 6 23.31 -9.17 -12.89
CA THR A 6 22.95 -7.80 -13.31
C THR A 6 21.90 -7.77 -14.42
N ASP A 7 21.58 -8.92 -15.02
CA ASP A 7 20.62 -9.05 -16.13
C ASP A 7 19.46 -9.96 -15.72
N TRP A 8 18.24 -9.43 -15.80
CA TRP A 8 17.02 -10.04 -15.30
C TRP A 8 15.94 -10.10 -16.38
N ASP A 9 14.98 -11.01 -16.24
CA ASP A 9 13.77 -10.98 -17.05
C ASP A 9 12.86 -9.82 -16.64
N ALA A 10 12.74 -9.60 -15.33
CA ALA A 10 11.99 -8.48 -14.77
C ALA A 10 12.67 -7.85 -13.55
N ILE A 11 12.52 -6.53 -13.39
CA ILE A 11 12.86 -5.82 -12.16
C ILE A 11 11.59 -5.14 -11.63
N VAL A 12 11.30 -5.34 -10.35
CA VAL A 12 10.21 -4.68 -9.62
C VAL A 12 10.80 -3.64 -8.68
N ILE A 13 10.42 -2.39 -8.84
CA ILE A 13 10.88 -1.29 -7.99
C ILE A 13 9.86 -1.06 -6.88
N GLY A 14 10.21 -1.45 -5.65
CA GLY A 14 9.35 -1.41 -4.47
C GLY A 14 8.80 -2.78 -4.09
N GLY A 15 9.14 -3.26 -2.89
CA GLY A 15 8.77 -4.56 -2.34
C GLY A 15 7.54 -4.52 -1.42
N GLY A 16 6.68 -3.50 -1.53
CA GLY A 16 5.40 -3.47 -0.81
C GLY A 16 4.38 -4.46 -1.38
N PRO A 17 3.10 -4.44 -0.92
CA PRO A 17 2.10 -5.43 -1.31
C PRO A 17 1.93 -5.63 -2.81
N ALA A 18 1.92 -4.54 -3.60
CA ALA A 18 1.85 -4.63 -5.06
C ALA A 18 3.07 -5.31 -5.67
N GLY A 19 4.27 -4.87 -5.24
CA GLY A 19 5.53 -5.34 -5.84
C GLY A 19 5.85 -6.78 -5.48
N SER A 20 5.75 -7.17 -4.21
CA SER A 20 5.99 -8.56 -3.79
C SER A 20 4.99 -9.52 -4.42
N THR A 21 3.71 -9.12 -4.52
CA THR A 21 2.72 -9.93 -5.24
C THR A 21 3.05 -10.04 -6.73
N THR A 22 3.47 -8.94 -7.38
CA THR A 22 3.89 -8.99 -8.79
C THR A 22 5.07 -9.92 -9.00
N ALA A 23 6.08 -9.82 -8.14
CA ALA A 23 7.29 -10.64 -8.20
C ALA A 23 6.97 -12.13 -8.00
N ARG A 24 6.10 -12.47 -7.02
CA ARG A 24 5.61 -13.83 -6.82
C ARG A 24 5.08 -14.43 -8.12
N TYR A 25 4.14 -13.78 -8.78
CA TYR A 25 3.49 -14.34 -9.98
C TYR A 25 4.39 -14.33 -11.22
N ILE A 26 5.39 -13.44 -11.32
CA ILE A 26 6.43 -13.53 -12.35
C ILE A 26 7.29 -14.78 -12.13
N ALA A 27 7.75 -15.01 -10.89
CA ALA A 27 8.59 -16.15 -10.53
C ALA A 27 7.83 -17.48 -10.67
N GLU A 28 6.57 -17.59 -10.23
CA GLU A 28 5.71 -18.76 -10.45
C GLU A 28 5.55 -19.07 -11.96
N GLY A 29 5.57 -18.05 -12.81
CA GLY A 29 5.55 -18.21 -14.27
C GLY A 29 6.90 -18.58 -14.89
N GLY A 30 7.97 -18.70 -14.11
CA GLY A 30 9.32 -19.08 -14.51
C GLY A 30 10.24 -17.92 -14.91
N GLY A 31 9.81 -16.66 -14.72
CA GLY A 31 10.64 -15.47 -14.99
C GLY A 31 11.63 -15.20 -13.86
N GLY A 32 12.89 -14.89 -14.22
CA GLY A 32 13.87 -14.40 -13.26
C GLY A 32 13.57 -12.96 -12.84
N VAL A 33 13.22 -12.71 -11.57
CA VAL A 33 12.77 -11.41 -11.10
C VAL A 33 13.57 -10.91 -9.89
N LEU A 34 14.00 -9.65 -9.96
CA LEU A 34 14.63 -8.92 -8.86
C LEU A 34 13.69 -7.85 -8.33
N VAL A 35 13.45 -7.84 -7.04
CA VAL A 35 12.75 -6.75 -6.33
C VAL A 35 13.79 -5.83 -5.68
N ILE A 36 13.70 -4.53 -5.96
CA ILE A 36 14.60 -3.52 -5.38
C ILE A 36 13.80 -2.59 -4.48
N ASP A 37 14.11 -2.54 -3.17
CA ASP A 37 13.48 -1.61 -2.22
C ASP A 37 14.53 -0.84 -1.42
N GLY A 38 14.26 0.43 -1.21
CA GLY A 38 15.13 1.31 -0.42
C GLY A 38 14.99 1.15 1.10
N ARG A 39 14.14 0.24 1.57
CA ARG A 39 13.83 -0.01 3.00
C ARG A 39 14.29 -1.40 3.42
N ASP A 40 14.60 -1.53 4.70
CA ASP A 40 14.84 -2.77 5.40
C ASP A 40 14.55 -2.55 6.90
N PRO A 41 13.50 -3.15 7.48
CA PRO A 41 12.55 -4.04 6.81
C PRO A 41 11.56 -3.28 5.89
N ILE A 42 11.09 -3.97 4.85
CA ILE A 42 9.98 -3.48 4.02
C ILE A 42 8.73 -3.38 4.90
N GLY A 43 7.87 -2.36 4.66
CA GLY A 43 6.74 -2.06 5.56
C GLY A 43 7.08 -1.02 6.65
N SER A 44 8.36 -0.68 6.83
CA SER A 44 8.84 0.36 7.74
C SER A 44 9.58 1.47 6.97
N PRO A 45 9.41 2.77 7.32
CA PRO A 45 8.47 3.28 8.33
C PRO A 45 7.01 3.10 7.92
N LEU A 46 6.13 2.94 8.90
CA LEU A 46 4.69 2.76 8.68
C LEU A 46 4.08 4.02 8.03
N GLN A 47 3.32 3.80 6.94
CA GLN A 47 2.62 4.86 6.19
C GLN A 47 1.18 4.46 5.84
N CYS A 48 0.48 3.81 6.75
CA CYS A 48 -0.81 3.15 6.48
C CYS A 48 -1.74 3.19 7.69
N GLY A 49 -3.06 3.21 7.45
CA GLY A 49 -4.08 2.96 8.47
C GLY A 49 -4.19 1.48 8.88
N GLU A 50 -3.62 0.56 8.07
CA GLU A 50 -3.48 -0.87 8.36
C GLU A 50 -4.79 -1.70 8.32
N LEU A 51 -5.93 -1.11 8.01
CA LEU A 51 -7.20 -1.83 7.90
C LEU A 51 -7.37 -2.45 6.51
N VAL A 52 -7.71 -3.73 6.48
CA VAL A 52 -8.10 -4.46 5.26
C VAL A 52 -9.39 -5.25 5.50
N PRO A 53 -10.24 -5.45 4.47
CA PRO A 53 -11.36 -6.39 4.55
C PRO A 53 -10.86 -7.84 4.68
N THR A 54 -11.66 -8.73 5.27
CA THR A 54 -11.40 -10.17 5.18
C THR A 54 -11.64 -10.69 3.76
N ASN A 55 -11.20 -11.92 3.49
CA ASN A 55 -11.45 -12.56 2.19
C ASN A 55 -12.95 -12.70 1.90
N ASN A 56 -13.80 -12.89 2.94
CA ASN A 56 -15.24 -12.93 2.77
C ASN A 56 -15.80 -11.60 2.28
N GLU A 57 -15.36 -10.48 2.87
CA GLU A 57 -15.75 -9.14 2.39
C GLU A 57 -15.19 -8.87 1.00
N MET A 58 -13.97 -9.29 0.72
CA MET A 58 -13.38 -9.11 -0.62
C MET A 58 -14.13 -9.90 -1.70
N ARG A 59 -14.66 -11.10 -1.41
CA ARG A 59 -15.53 -11.84 -2.35
C ARG A 59 -16.83 -11.09 -2.66
N ARG A 60 -17.36 -10.31 -1.72
CA ARG A 60 -18.53 -9.45 -1.96
C ARG A 60 -18.20 -8.23 -2.80
N LEU A 61 -17.01 -7.62 -2.57
CA LEU A 61 -16.55 -6.41 -3.27
C LEU A 61 -16.00 -6.72 -4.67
N CYS A 62 -15.36 -7.85 -4.84
CA CYS A 62 -14.67 -8.27 -6.06
C CYS A 62 -15.01 -9.72 -6.41
N PRO A 63 -16.27 -10.05 -6.73
CA PRO A 63 -16.73 -11.44 -6.91
C PRO A 63 -16.06 -12.16 -8.10
N ASP A 64 -15.59 -11.41 -9.09
CA ASP A 64 -14.95 -11.96 -10.29
C ASP A 64 -13.45 -12.22 -10.14
N VAL A 65 -12.87 -11.92 -8.96
CA VAL A 65 -11.45 -12.20 -8.71
C VAL A 65 -11.30 -13.64 -8.24
N PRO A 66 -10.66 -14.53 -9.01
CA PRO A 66 -10.48 -15.92 -8.63
C PRO A 66 -9.43 -16.05 -7.51
N ASP A 67 -9.48 -17.16 -6.79
CA ASP A 67 -8.44 -17.61 -5.84
C ASP A 67 -8.02 -16.55 -4.81
N LEU A 68 -9.00 -15.77 -4.30
CA LEU A 68 -8.76 -14.73 -3.31
C LEU A 68 -8.07 -15.25 -2.04
N ASP A 69 -8.32 -16.51 -1.65
CA ASP A 69 -7.70 -17.08 -0.45
C ASP A 69 -6.21 -17.32 -0.62
N ASP A 70 -5.77 -17.71 -1.81
CA ASP A 70 -4.36 -17.84 -2.12
C ASP A 70 -3.70 -16.45 -2.27
N LEU A 71 -4.39 -15.51 -2.91
CA LEU A 71 -3.87 -14.16 -3.15
C LEU A 71 -3.74 -13.35 -1.86
N LEU A 72 -4.79 -13.36 -1.02
CA LEU A 72 -4.91 -12.50 0.17
C LEU A 72 -4.57 -13.27 1.46
N GLN A 73 -3.54 -14.10 1.43
CA GLN A 73 -3.06 -14.78 2.61
C GLN A 73 -2.57 -13.77 3.65
N THR A 74 -3.10 -13.87 4.87
CA THR A 74 -2.69 -13.04 5.99
C THR A 74 -2.41 -13.95 7.19
N PRO A 75 -1.14 -14.22 7.51
CA PRO A 75 -0.80 -15.08 8.64
C PRO A 75 -1.22 -14.43 9.97
N GLU A 76 -1.51 -15.25 10.97
CA GLU A 76 -1.95 -14.77 12.29
C GLU A 76 -0.97 -13.78 12.93
N ALA A 77 0.33 -13.95 12.73
CA ALA A 77 1.36 -13.04 13.21
C ALA A 77 1.25 -11.61 12.62
N ALA A 78 0.68 -11.50 11.42
CA ALA A 78 0.43 -10.23 10.76
C ALA A 78 -0.89 -9.57 11.17
N ILE A 79 -1.75 -10.24 11.94
CA ILE A 79 -3.04 -9.73 12.38
C ILE A 79 -2.89 -9.11 13.76
N SER A 80 -2.99 -7.79 13.83
CA SER A 80 -3.04 -7.08 15.10
C SER A 80 -4.42 -7.21 15.77
N LYS A 81 -5.50 -7.04 14.99
CA LYS A 81 -6.87 -7.17 15.52
C LYS A 81 -7.85 -7.60 14.44
N ARG A 82 -8.83 -8.42 14.83
CA ARG A 82 -9.98 -8.79 14.00
C ARG A 82 -11.14 -7.88 14.31
N ILE A 83 -11.78 -7.35 13.28
CA ILE A 83 -12.87 -6.38 13.35
C ILE A 83 -14.16 -7.05 12.92
N ARG A 84 -15.25 -6.72 13.61
CA ARG A 84 -16.61 -7.19 13.30
C ARG A 84 -17.63 -6.08 13.12
N GLU A 85 -17.28 -4.84 13.50
CA GLU A 85 -18.18 -3.71 13.44
C GLU A 85 -17.45 -2.47 12.91
N MET A 86 -18.16 -1.68 12.10
CA MET A 86 -17.72 -0.38 11.59
C MET A 86 -18.71 0.70 11.96
N HIS A 87 -18.22 1.79 12.51
CA HIS A 87 -19.01 2.98 12.83
C HIS A 87 -18.72 4.08 11.81
N LEU A 88 -19.70 4.47 11.02
CA LEU A 88 -19.65 5.67 10.21
C LEU A 88 -20.20 6.84 11.03
N VAL A 89 -19.34 7.81 11.36
CA VAL A 89 -19.70 8.96 12.20
C VAL A 89 -19.89 10.19 11.31
N PRO A 90 -21.13 10.55 10.98
CA PRO A 90 -21.45 11.73 10.18
C PRO A 90 -21.22 13.02 10.98
N PRO A 91 -21.31 14.22 10.35
CA PRO A 91 -21.18 15.52 11.04
C PRO A 91 -22.18 15.73 12.21
N SER A 92 -23.30 15.01 12.22
CA SER A 92 -24.27 15.05 13.33
C SER A 92 -23.75 14.39 14.62
N GLY A 93 -22.64 13.63 14.53
CA GLY A 93 -22.03 12.91 15.65
C GLY A 93 -22.73 11.62 16.05
N LYS A 94 -23.87 11.26 15.44
CA LYS A 94 -24.59 10.01 15.73
C LYS A 94 -24.06 8.89 14.85
N PRO A 95 -23.34 7.88 15.38
CA PRO A 95 -22.75 6.84 14.57
C PRO A 95 -23.81 5.93 13.92
N LEU A 96 -23.59 5.59 12.66
CA LEU A 96 -24.26 4.51 11.96
C LEU A 96 -23.38 3.27 12.08
N ARG A 97 -23.96 2.17 12.54
CA ARG A 97 -23.24 0.92 12.82
C ARG A 97 -23.52 -0.09 11.73
N TYR A 98 -22.47 -0.78 11.31
CA TYR A 98 -22.52 -1.81 10.27
C TYR A 98 -21.71 -3.01 10.68
N ASP A 99 -22.21 -4.19 10.37
CA ASP A 99 -21.41 -5.40 10.39
C ASP A 99 -20.31 -5.27 9.33
N PHE A 100 -19.08 -5.52 9.73
CA PHE A 100 -17.92 -5.44 8.84
C PHE A 100 -16.86 -6.43 9.29
N GLU A 101 -16.49 -7.34 8.43
CA GLU A 101 -15.39 -8.28 8.68
C GLU A 101 -14.08 -7.71 8.15
N GLY A 102 -13.22 -7.25 9.07
CA GLY A 102 -11.94 -6.65 8.75
C GLY A 102 -10.79 -7.16 9.61
N LEU A 103 -9.58 -6.87 9.14
CA LEU A 103 -8.33 -7.12 9.86
C LEU A 103 -7.56 -5.81 9.97
N VAL A 104 -7.09 -5.48 11.16
CA VAL A 104 -6.07 -4.45 11.33
C VAL A 104 -4.73 -5.14 11.42
N LEU A 105 -3.82 -4.77 10.55
CA LEU A 105 -2.57 -5.47 10.31
C LEU A 105 -1.43 -4.96 11.20
N ASN A 106 -0.41 -5.81 11.33
CA ASN A 106 0.97 -5.41 11.55
C ASN A 106 1.64 -5.39 10.17
N ARG A 107 1.93 -4.20 9.64
CA ARG A 107 2.40 -4.05 8.26
C ARG A 107 3.77 -4.67 8.00
N VAL A 108 4.68 -4.61 8.95
CA VAL A 108 5.99 -5.26 8.78
C VAL A 108 5.80 -6.77 8.62
N ALA A 109 5.11 -7.42 9.55
CA ALA A 109 4.87 -8.87 9.46
C ALA A 109 4.02 -9.29 8.24
N HIS A 110 3.08 -8.42 7.81
CA HIS A 110 2.31 -8.67 6.60
C HIS A 110 3.17 -8.59 5.33
N ASP A 111 3.99 -7.54 5.24
CA ASP A 111 4.83 -7.32 4.07
C ASP A 111 5.96 -8.39 4.01
N GLU A 112 6.52 -8.82 5.16
CA GLU A 112 7.45 -9.95 5.26
C GLU A 112 6.83 -11.25 4.75
N ALA A 113 5.58 -11.55 5.12
CA ALA A 113 4.89 -12.74 4.62
C ALA A 113 4.71 -12.73 3.09
N LEU A 114 4.47 -11.57 2.49
CA LEU A 114 4.39 -11.44 1.03
C LEU A 114 5.76 -11.62 0.36
N ILE A 115 6.83 -11.16 1.01
CA ILE A 115 8.21 -11.39 0.57
C ILE A 115 8.53 -12.89 0.60
N GLU A 116 8.23 -13.58 1.72
CA GLU A 116 8.44 -15.02 1.85
C GLU A 116 7.72 -15.83 0.76
N LEU A 117 6.49 -15.45 0.40
CA LEU A 117 5.77 -16.08 -0.71
C LEU A 117 6.47 -15.84 -2.06
N ALA A 118 6.97 -14.63 -2.30
CA ALA A 118 7.67 -14.31 -3.53
C ALA A 118 9.04 -15.00 -3.63
N GLU A 119 9.82 -15.02 -2.54
CA GLU A 119 11.10 -15.72 -2.46
C GLU A 119 10.93 -17.23 -2.63
N SER A 120 9.88 -17.81 -2.00
CA SER A 120 9.55 -19.24 -2.17
C SER A 120 9.20 -19.59 -3.62
N ALA A 121 8.69 -18.64 -4.40
CA ALA A 121 8.45 -18.79 -5.83
C ALA A 121 9.71 -18.58 -6.68
N GLY A 122 10.78 -18.04 -6.11
CA GLY A 122 12.08 -17.81 -6.79
C GLY A 122 12.41 -16.33 -7.07
N ALA A 123 11.67 -15.37 -6.51
CA ALA A 123 12.04 -13.96 -6.59
C ALA A 123 13.25 -13.64 -5.71
N GLU A 124 14.12 -12.74 -6.16
CA GLU A 124 15.26 -12.25 -5.38
C GLU A 124 15.01 -10.81 -4.92
N TYR A 125 15.55 -10.47 -3.74
CA TYR A 125 15.36 -9.14 -3.14
C TYR A 125 16.68 -8.43 -2.92
N LEU A 126 16.74 -7.16 -3.30
CA LEU A 126 17.81 -6.22 -3.01
C LEU A 126 17.23 -5.08 -2.16
N VAL A 127 17.37 -5.19 -0.85
CA VAL A 127 16.89 -4.20 0.14
C VAL A 127 17.96 -3.15 0.44
N ASN A 128 17.60 -2.09 1.19
CA ASN A 128 18.45 -0.92 1.44
C ASN A 128 19.02 -0.28 0.17
N SER A 129 18.39 -0.54 -0.98
CA SER A 129 18.89 -0.16 -2.30
C SER A 129 17.90 0.76 -3.00
N ARG A 130 18.25 2.04 -3.09
CA ARG A 130 17.34 3.05 -3.60
C ARG A 130 17.55 3.30 -5.09
N VAL A 131 16.51 3.03 -5.86
CA VAL A 131 16.48 3.39 -7.28
C VAL A 131 16.46 4.92 -7.40
N GLU A 132 17.38 5.45 -8.19
CA GLU A 132 17.51 6.87 -8.51
C GLU A 132 16.71 7.20 -9.77
N ARG A 133 16.93 6.45 -10.85
CA ARG A 133 16.28 6.63 -12.14
C ARG A 133 16.21 5.34 -12.94
N VAL A 134 15.41 5.36 -13.99
CA VAL A 134 15.27 4.27 -14.97
C VAL A 134 15.40 4.86 -16.38
N GLU A 135 16.26 4.27 -17.19
CA GLU A 135 16.49 4.66 -18.59
C GLU A 135 16.43 3.43 -19.49
N GLY A 136 15.41 3.32 -20.33
CA GLY A 136 15.21 2.14 -21.17
C GLY A 136 15.06 0.87 -20.35
N GLU A 137 15.98 -0.06 -20.49
CA GLU A 137 16.01 -1.35 -19.79
C GLU A 137 16.91 -1.33 -18.54
N THR A 138 17.50 -0.17 -18.18
CA THR A 138 18.47 -0.04 -17.10
C THR A 138 17.88 0.70 -15.91
N VAL A 139 18.04 0.10 -14.73
CA VAL A 139 17.73 0.66 -13.42
C VAL A 139 19.03 1.11 -12.77
N TYR A 140 19.12 2.38 -12.39
CA TYR A 140 20.27 2.98 -11.72
C TYR A 140 19.99 3.20 -10.25
N LEU A 141 20.87 2.71 -9.39
CA LEU A 141 20.79 2.90 -7.96
C LEU A 141 21.60 4.12 -7.49
N ARG A 142 21.29 4.63 -6.32
CA ARG A 142 22.01 5.78 -5.73
C ARG A 142 23.47 5.51 -5.38
N ASP A 143 23.84 4.26 -5.17
CA ASP A 143 25.23 3.84 -4.90
C ASP A 143 26.08 3.69 -6.17
N GLY A 144 25.48 3.91 -7.35
CA GLY A 144 26.12 3.79 -8.66
C GLY A 144 25.98 2.41 -9.30
N SER A 145 25.34 1.44 -8.63
CA SER A 145 25.08 0.12 -9.22
C SER A 145 24.01 0.21 -10.32
N GLU A 146 24.11 -0.68 -11.31
CA GLU A 146 23.22 -0.75 -12.47
C GLU A 146 22.71 -2.17 -12.66
N TYR A 147 21.43 -2.30 -12.99
CA TYR A 147 20.74 -3.56 -13.28
C TYR A 147 19.91 -3.41 -14.55
N THR A 148 19.85 -4.47 -15.36
CA THR A 148 19.06 -4.48 -16.60
C THR A 148 17.95 -5.50 -16.55
N ALA A 149 16.83 -5.21 -17.22
CA ALA A 149 15.72 -6.15 -17.35
C ALA A 149 14.94 -5.94 -18.64
N ARG A 150 14.33 -7.03 -19.14
CA ARG A 150 13.43 -6.99 -20.30
C ARG A 150 12.16 -6.21 -20.00
N VAL A 151 11.66 -6.26 -18.74
CA VAL A 151 10.49 -5.53 -18.25
C VAL A 151 10.80 -4.90 -16.89
N ILE A 152 10.43 -3.64 -16.70
CA ILE A 152 10.60 -2.93 -15.41
C ILE A 152 9.25 -2.51 -14.87
N ILE A 153 8.97 -2.84 -13.61
CA ILE A 153 7.70 -2.61 -12.94
C ILE A 153 7.86 -1.57 -11.84
N GLY A 154 7.13 -0.46 -11.93
CA GLY A 154 7.04 0.54 -10.88
C GLY A 154 5.98 0.16 -9.85
N ALA A 155 6.44 -0.14 -8.63
CA ALA A 155 5.63 -0.51 -7.47
C ALA A 155 6.07 0.23 -6.19
N ALA A 156 6.86 1.32 -6.33
CA ALA A 156 7.42 2.08 -5.20
C ALA A 156 6.41 3.10 -4.61
N GLY A 157 5.12 2.88 -4.83
CA GLY A 157 4.06 3.70 -4.29
C GLY A 157 3.97 5.07 -4.97
N HIS A 158 3.40 6.04 -4.25
CA HIS A 158 3.16 7.39 -4.75
C HIS A 158 4.41 8.08 -5.35
N ASN A 159 5.58 7.79 -4.83
CA ASN A 159 6.84 8.41 -5.23
C ASN A 159 7.65 7.59 -6.25
N ASP A 160 7.03 6.66 -6.95
CA ASP A 160 7.68 5.77 -7.91
C ASP A 160 8.52 6.54 -8.96
N PRO A 161 9.79 6.15 -9.18
CA PRO A 161 10.68 6.86 -10.09
C PRO A 161 10.26 6.74 -11.57
N ILE A 162 9.69 5.59 -11.99
CA ILE A 162 9.22 5.41 -13.36
C ILE A 162 7.98 6.29 -13.59
N ARG A 163 7.04 6.27 -12.64
CA ARG A 163 5.85 7.13 -12.70
C ARG A 163 6.24 8.58 -12.89
N LYS A 164 7.16 9.09 -12.08
CA LYS A 164 7.59 10.50 -12.14
C LYS A 164 8.27 10.89 -13.44
N SER A 165 9.02 9.97 -14.04
CA SER A 165 9.76 10.26 -15.27
C SER A 165 8.94 10.11 -16.55
N GLN A 166 7.91 9.23 -16.56
CA GLN A 166 7.23 8.86 -17.79
C GLN A 166 5.73 9.13 -17.81
N TRP A 167 5.09 9.21 -16.62
CA TRP A 167 3.67 9.53 -16.49
C TRP A 167 3.52 10.92 -15.88
N HIS A 168 3.27 11.92 -16.73
CA HIS A 168 3.18 13.33 -16.33
C HIS A 168 1.78 13.72 -15.81
N GLU A 169 0.96 12.75 -15.42
CA GLU A 169 -0.37 13.02 -14.88
C GLU A 169 -0.29 13.52 -13.44
N GLU A 170 -0.90 14.67 -13.18
CA GLU A 170 -1.13 15.14 -11.82
C GLU A 170 -2.21 14.27 -11.16
N ALA A 171 -1.83 13.48 -10.17
CA ALA A 171 -2.79 12.77 -9.36
C ALA A 171 -3.33 13.67 -8.25
N LEU A 172 -4.63 13.54 -7.94
CA LEU A 172 -5.16 14.11 -6.71
C LEU A 172 -4.61 13.32 -5.53
N ASP A 173 -3.63 13.91 -4.86
CA ASP A 173 -3.01 13.33 -3.69
C ASP A 173 -3.68 13.86 -2.42
N ILE A 174 -4.16 12.94 -1.61
CA ILE A 174 -4.70 13.23 -0.29
C ILE A 174 -3.59 13.03 0.74
N PRO A 175 -3.04 14.11 1.33
CA PRO A 175 -2.10 13.99 2.41
C PRO A 175 -2.79 13.43 3.65
N VAL A 176 -2.09 12.52 4.33
CA VAL A 176 -2.57 11.89 5.55
C VAL A 176 -1.58 12.07 6.69
N LYS A 177 -2.12 12.15 7.91
CA LYS A 177 -1.34 12.14 9.15
C LYS A 177 -2.02 11.24 10.16
N PHE A 178 -1.23 10.45 10.90
CA PHE A 178 -1.74 9.54 11.90
C PHE A 178 -0.74 9.30 13.02
N VAL A 179 -1.22 8.70 14.08
CA VAL A 179 -0.42 8.23 15.21
C VAL A 179 -0.77 6.78 15.52
N LEU A 180 0.19 6.04 16.07
CA LEU A 180 -0.13 4.88 16.88
C LEU A 180 -0.21 5.35 18.34
N MET A 181 -1.29 5.00 19.01
CA MET A 181 -1.55 5.38 20.40
C MET A 181 -1.80 4.11 21.21
N SER A 182 -1.03 3.91 22.30
CA SER A 182 -1.29 2.85 23.25
C SER A 182 -2.42 3.24 24.20
N GLY A 183 -3.27 2.29 24.57
CA GLY A 183 -4.42 2.53 25.44
C GLY A 183 -5.58 1.58 25.17
N GLU A 184 -6.69 1.81 25.82
CA GLU A 184 -7.94 1.06 25.61
C GLU A 184 -8.84 1.80 24.62
N PHE A 185 -9.30 1.07 23.60
CA PHE A 185 -10.16 1.58 22.54
C PHE A 185 -11.33 0.63 22.31
N THR A 186 -12.40 1.13 21.67
CA THR A 186 -13.52 0.30 21.23
C THR A 186 -13.05 -0.77 20.24
N ASP A 187 -13.80 -1.87 20.14
CA ASP A 187 -13.46 -2.95 19.20
C ASP A 187 -13.92 -2.68 17.77
N ALA A 188 -14.73 -1.64 17.57
CA ALA A 188 -15.18 -1.22 16.25
C ALA A 188 -14.17 -0.28 15.57
N VAL A 189 -14.06 -0.34 14.25
CA VAL A 189 -13.40 0.72 13.49
C VAL A 189 -14.32 1.93 13.37
N GLU A 190 -13.75 3.12 13.46
CA GLU A 190 -14.51 4.37 13.32
C GLU A 190 -14.00 5.16 12.11
N LEU A 191 -14.97 5.64 11.30
CA LEU A 191 -14.72 6.55 10.17
C LEU A 191 -15.56 7.83 10.41
N HIS A 192 -14.90 8.95 10.60
CA HIS A 192 -15.50 10.25 10.88
C HIS A 192 -15.46 11.14 9.63
N PHE A 193 -16.60 11.70 9.26
CA PHE A 193 -16.78 12.50 8.05
C PHE A 193 -17.13 13.95 8.33
N GLY A 194 -17.01 14.80 7.32
CA GLY A 194 -17.39 16.20 7.32
C GLY A 194 -16.27 17.16 7.72
N SER A 195 -16.57 18.16 8.55
CA SER A 195 -15.62 19.21 8.91
C SER A 195 -14.38 18.75 9.67
N VAL A 196 -14.40 17.54 10.23
CA VAL A 196 -13.25 16.92 10.92
C VAL A 196 -12.11 16.60 9.96
N ALA A 197 -12.47 16.25 8.71
CA ALA A 197 -11.50 15.91 7.67
C ALA A 197 -12.08 16.33 6.29
N PRO A 198 -12.00 17.61 5.90
CA PRO A 198 -12.64 18.12 4.68
C PRO A 198 -12.16 17.42 3.42
N GLY A 199 -13.10 16.84 2.65
CA GLY A 199 -12.80 16.11 1.41
C GLY A 199 -12.16 14.74 1.58
N GLY A 200 -12.04 14.27 2.83
CA GLY A 200 -11.57 12.96 3.20
C GLY A 200 -12.33 12.42 4.41
N TYR A 201 -11.65 11.70 5.28
CA TYR A 201 -12.20 11.23 6.56
C TYR A 201 -11.09 11.09 7.61
N ALA A 202 -11.53 11.05 8.89
CA ALA A 202 -10.66 10.70 9.99
C ALA A 202 -11.03 9.29 10.50
N TRP A 203 -10.05 8.57 11.03
CA TRP A 203 -10.24 7.18 11.45
C TRP A 203 -9.68 6.92 12.85
N MET A 204 -10.28 5.94 13.52
CA MET A 204 -9.71 5.21 14.65
C MET A 204 -9.84 3.71 14.35
N PHE A 205 -8.71 3.04 14.16
CA PHE A 205 -8.63 1.61 13.91
C PHE A 205 -7.96 0.93 15.11
N PRO A 206 -8.72 0.13 15.89
CA PRO A 206 -8.20 -0.49 17.09
C PRO A 206 -7.17 -1.56 16.77
N LYS A 207 -6.10 -1.61 17.57
CA LYS A 207 -5.02 -2.60 17.52
C LYS A 207 -4.88 -3.30 18.86
N ASN A 208 -4.12 -4.37 18.94
CA ASN A 208 -3.72 -4.95 20.22
C ASN A 208 -2.93 -3.93 21.03
N GLY A 209 -3.46 -3.59 22.21
CA GLY A 209 -2.85 -2.62 23.12
C GLY A 209 -2.94 -1.16 22.69
N GLY A 210 -3.75 -0.83 21.67
CA GLY A 210 -3.85 0.54 21.19
C GLY A 210 -4.73 0.76 19.98
N ALA A 211 -4.44 1.82 19.22
CA ALA A 211 -5.12 2.14 17.97
C ALA A 211 -4.20 2.90 16.98
N ASN A 212 -4.53 2.79 15.70
CA ASN A 212 -4.04 3.68 14.65
C ASN A 212 -5.12 4.77 14.44
N ILE A 213 -4.75 6.04 14.70
CA ILE A 213 -5.67 7.18 14.70
C ILE A 213 -5.13 8.23 13.75
N GLY A 214 -5.93 8.64 12.77
CA GLY A 214 -5.45 9.61 11.80
C GLY A 214 -6.54 10.22 10.96
N LEU A 215 -6.13 11.00 9.98
CA LEU A 215 -7.02 11.59 8.98
C LEU A 215 -6.30 11.92 7.68
N GLY A 216 -7.08 12.02 6.60
CA GLY A 216 -6.67 12.60 5.34
C GLY A 216 -7.60 13.73 4.95
N ILE A 217 -7.06 14.79 4.35
CA ILE A 217 -7.85 15.94 3.89
C ILE A 217 -7.53 16.30 2.45
N GLN A 218 -8.50 16.80 1.72
CA GLN A 218 -8.27 17.45 0.45
C GLN A 218 -7.87 18.91 0.70
N ARG A 219 -6.64 19.28 0.36
CA ARG A 219 -6.07 20.61 0.66
C ARG A 219 -6.93 21.78 0.17
N SER A 220 -7.55 21.66 -1.01
CA SER A 220 -8.43 22.70 -1.57
C SER A 220 -9.70 22.96 -0.72
N LEU A 221 -10.08 22.02 0.14
CA LEU A 221 -11.26 22.12 1.02
C LEU A 221 -10.89 22.46 2.48
N SER A 222 -9.61 22.63 2.80
CA SER A 222 -9.11 22.81 4.18
C SER A 222 -9.40 24.21 4.78
N LYS A 223 -9.94 25.13 3.99
CA LYS A 223 -10.25 26.53 4.42
C LYS A 223 -9.05 27.24 5.07
N GLY A 224 -7.83 26.96 4.60
CA GLY A 224 -6.59 27.56 5.08
C GLY A 224 -6.01 26.95 6.36
N ARG A 225 -6.64 25.93 6.95
CA ARG A 225 -6.06 25.17 8.07
C ARG A 225 -5.08 24.11 7.56
N SER A 226 -4.04 23.83 8.34
CA SER A 226 -3.07 22.81 8.02
C SER A 226 -3.58 21.39 8.31
N LEU A 227 -2.98 20.38 7.67
CA LEU A 227 -3.22 18.97 8.01
C LEU A 227 -2.92 18.68 9.49
N ASN A 228 -1.88 19.33 10.04
CA ASN A 228 -1.49 19.17 11.43
C ASN A 228 -2.58 19.65 12.39
N ASP A 229 -3.18 20.81 12.13
CA ASP A 229 -4.24 21.36 12.99
C ASP A 229 -5.45 20.43 13.04
N TYR A 230 -5.84 19.86 11.89
CA TYR A 230 -6.92 18.87 11.83
C TYR A 230 -6.56 17.59 12.59
N ALA A 231 -5.33 17.11 12.43
CA ALA A 231 -4.86 15.89 13.10
C ALA A 231 -4.79 16.06 14.62
N GLU A 232 -4.28 17.19 15.11
CA GLU A 232 -4.22 17.51 16.54
C GLU A 232 -5.62 17.58 17.15
N ASP A 233 -6.56 18.29 16.49
CA ASP A 233 -7.95 18.38 16.94
C ASP A 233 -8.65 17.01 17.01
N PHE A 234 -8.37 16.13 16.07
CA PHE A 234 -8.99 14.80 16.05
C PHE A 234 -8.33 13.86 17.06
N ILE A 235 -7.01 13.77 17.05
CA ILE A 235 -6.24 12.87 17.92
C ILE A 235 -6.46 13.22 19.40
N SER A 236 -6.61 14.52 19.75
CA SER A 236 -6.84 14.96 21.13
C SER A 236 -8.17 14.48 21.75
N ARG A 237 -9.08 13.92 20.95
CA ARG A 237 -10.33 13.31 21.44
C ARG A 237 -10.10 11.96 22.11
N TYR A 238 -8.96 11.34 21.85
CA TYR A 238 -8.61 10.03 22.38
C TYR A 238 -7.57 10.16 23.49
N ARG A 239 -7.53 9.18 24.37
CA ARG A 239 -6.63 9.14 25.52
C ARG A 239 -5.69 7.96 25.40
N GLY A 240 -4.40 8.22 25.58
CA GLY A 240 -3.34 7.21 25.49
C GLY A 240 -1.98 7.85 25.30
N GLN A 241 -0.95 7.03 25.19
CA GLN A 241 0.40 7.49 24.90
C GLN A 241 0.69 7.32 23.40
N ILE A 242 1.09 8.39 22.73
CA ILE A 242 1.53 8.32 21.33
C ILE A 242 2.88 7.59 21.28
N THR A 243 2.92 6.49 20.56
CA THR A 243 4.11 5.66 20.38
C THR A 243 4.77 5.83 19.00
N TYR A 244 4.02 6.33 18.02
CA TYR A 244 4.51 6.58 16.67
C TYR A 244 3.75 7.73 16.02
N ASN A 245 4.45 8.53 15.19
CA ASN A 245 3.86 9.56 14.36
C ASN A 245 4.14 9.23 12.90
N GLY A 246 3.09 9.09 12.10
CA GLY A 246 3.17 8.76 10.68
C GLY A 246 2.53 9.82 9.79
N ALA A 247 3.01 9.87 8.57
CA ALA A 247 2.43 10.69 7.51
C ALA A 247 2.58 9.98 6.17
N GLY A 248 1.75 10.33 5.22
CA GLY A 248 1.79 9.77 3.87
C GLY A 248 0.96 10.59 2.89
N SER A 249 0.79 10.04 1.70
CA SER A 249 -0.08 10.58 0.66
C SER A 249 -0.74 9.43 -0.08
N LEU A 250 -2.01 9.57 -0.41
CA LEU A 250 -2.81 8.60 -1.13
C LEU A 250 -3.17 9.14 -2.52
N PRO A 251 -2.89 8.41 -3.61
CA PRO A 251 -3.29 8.80 -4.95
C PRO A 251 -4.79 8.50 -5.15
N MET A 252 -5.64 9.51 -5.00
CA MET A 252 -7.10 9.36 -5.02
C MET A 252 -7.76 9.68 -6.37
N SER A 253 -6.98 9.85 -7.43
CA SER A 253 -7.48 10.13 -8.78
C SER A 253 -8.04 8.88 -9.51
N GLY A 254 -7.87 7.70 -8.92
CA GLY A 254 -8.09 6.43 -9.61
C GLY A 254 -6.88 6.02 -10.45
N SER A 255 -6.98 4.86 -11.09
CA SER A 255 -5.89 4.32 -11.92
C SER A 255 -5.53 5.23 -13.08
N ILE A 256 -4.24 5.54 -13.19
CA ILE A 256 -3.68 6.26 -14.35
C ILE A 256 -3.75 5.38 -15.61
N ARG A 257 -3.80 6.02 -16.77
CA ARG A 257 -3.85 5.31 -18.06
C ARG A 257 -2.91 5.97 -19.09
N PRO A 258 -2.24 5.16 -19.92
CA PRO A 258 -2.14 3.70 -19.89
C PRO A 258 -1.30 3.20 -18.72
N LEU A 259 -1.52 1.99 -18.24
CA LEU A 259 -0.69 1.36 -17.18
C LEU A 259 0.66 0.87 -17.72
N VAL A 260 0.76 0.68 -19.02
CA VAL A 260 1.96 0.16 -19.71
C VAL A 260 2.44 1.18 -20.72
N LYS A 261 3.74 1.47 -20.71
CA LYS A 261 4.44 2.27 -21.72
C LYS A 261 5.72 1.55 -22.14
N GLY A 262 5.70 0.95 -23.34
CA GLY A 262 6.81 0.15 -23.82
C GLY A 262 7.10 -1.05 -22.92
N LYS A 263 8.27 -1.09 -22.31
CA LYS A 263 8.72 -2.15 -21.39
C LYS A 263 8.49 -1.81 -19.90
N HIS A 264 7.83 -0.72 -19.62
CA HIS A 264 7.54 -0.26 -18.27
C HIS A 264 6.05 -0.39 -17.95
N LEU A 265 5.73 -0.84 -16.75
CA LEU A 265 4.37 -0.88 -16.25
C LEU A 265 4.31 -0.42 -14.78
N LEU A 266 3.14 0.05 -14.35
CA LEU A 266 2.92 0.51 -12.99
C LEU A 266 1.86 -0.36 -12.29
N VAL A 267 2.05 -0.59 -10.97
CA VAL A 267 1.12 -1.32 -10.11
C VAL A 267 0.95 -0.63 -8.75
N GLY A 268 -0.11 -0.96 -8.05
CA GLY A 268 -0.40 -0.40 -6.73
C GLY A 268 -0.57 1.12 -6.75
N ASP A 269 -0.12 1.82 -5.71
CA ASP A 269 -0.23 3.28 -5.60
C ASP A 269 0.55 4.01 -6.69
N ALA A 270 1.62 3.41 -7.23
CA ALA A 270 2.32 3.95 -8.39
C ALA A 270 1.41 4.06 -9.62
N ALA A 271 0.45 3.15 -9.74
CA ALA A 271 -0.58 3.13 -10.78
C ALA A 271 -1.89 3.83 -10.36
N GLY A 272 -1.97 4.37 -9.14
CA GLY A 272 -3.23 4.91 -8.60
C GLY A 272 -4.28 3.84 -8.28
N MET A 273 -3.85 2.60 -8.01
CA MET A 273 -4.75 1.49 -7.67
C MET A 273 -5.21 1.56 -6.21
N VAL A 274 -5.93 2.61 -5.89
CA VAL A 274 -6.53 2.88 -4.59
C VAL A 274 -8.02 3.13 -4.82
N LEU A 275 -8.89 2.62 -3.95
CA LEU A 275 -10.31 2.92 -4.02
C LEU A 275 -10.56 4.40 -3.70
N PRO A 276 -11.04 5.22 -4.65
CA PRO A 276 -11.21 6.66 -4.44
C PRO A 276 -12.23 7.03 -3.36
N SER A 277 -13.09 6.09 -2.96
CA SER A 277 -14.11 6.30 -1.94
C SER A 277 -13.59 6.29 -0.50
N ASN A 278 -12.52 5.52 -0.24
CA ASN A 278 -12.05 5.27 1.13
C ASN A 278 -10.54 5.08 1.28
N GLY A 279 -9.76 5.19 0.21
CA GLY A 279 -8.30 5.02 0.26
C GLY A 279 -7.81 3.59 0.49
N ALA A 280 -8.68 2.57 0.39
CA ALA A 280 -8.26 1.17 0.51
C ALA A 280 -7.38 0.79 -0.68
N GLY A 281 -6.11 0.46 -0.40
CA GLY A 281 -5.08 0.20 -1.42
C GLY A 281 -4.46 -1.19 -1.34
N ILE A 282 -4.26 -1.78 -0.15
CA ILE A 282 -3.47 -3.01 0.02
C ILE A 282 -4.02 -4.18 -0.82
N THR A 283 -5.27 -4.56 -0.62
CA THR A 283 -5.90 -5.69 -1.32
C THR A 283 -6.03 -5.44 -2.82
N ILE A 284 -6.35 -4.21 -3.22
CA ILE A 284 -6.44 -3.83 -4.63
C ILE A 284 -5.05 -3.85 -5.29
N ALA A 285 -4.02 -3.40 -4.59
CA ALA A 285 -2.64 -3.46 -5.05
C ALA A 285 -2.15 -4.92 -5.24
N MET A 286 -2.55 -5.84 -4.36
CA MET A 286 -2.27 -7.27 -4.52
C MET A 286 -3.00 -7.89 -5.72
N ILE A 287 -4.27 -7.56 -5.92
CA ILE A 287 -5.03 -7.98 -7.11
C ILE A 287 -4.35 -7.47 -8.40
N GLY A 288 -4.03 -6.18 -8.44
CA GLY A 288 -3.31 -5.57 -9.56
C GLY A 288 -1.93 -6.18 -9.78
N GLY A 289 -1.20 -6.45 -8.70
CA GLY A 289 0.10 -7.09 -8.71
C GLY A 289 0.06 -8.50 -9.31
N ARG A 290 -0.95 -9.32 -8.94
CA ARG A 290 -1.16 -10.64 -9.54
C ARG A 290 -1.39 -10.55 -11.04
N ILE A 291 -2.31 -9.69 -11.48
CA ILE A 291 -2.62 -9.52 -12.91
C ILE A 291 -1.36 -9.09 -13.66
N ALA A 292 -0.63 -8.11 -13.14
CA ALA A 292 0.60 -7.64 -13.74
C ALA A 292 1.67 -8.75 -13.83
N GLY A 293 1.86 -9.50 -12.73
CA GLY A 293 2.81 -10.61 -12.69
C GLY A 293 2.50 -11.70 -13.71
N GLN A 294 1.23 -12.11 -13.81
CA GLN A 294 0.79 -13.11 -14.80
C GLN A 294 1.00 -12.64 -16.23
N VAL A 295 0.62 -11.40 -16.56
CA VAL A 295 0.79 -10.82 -17.90
C VAL A 295 2.28 -10.71 -18.26
N VAL A 296 3.12 -10.28 -17.31
CA VAL A 296 4.58 -10.23 -17.53
C VAL A 296 5.15 -11.63 -17.74
N ALA A 297 4.77 -12.62 -16.93
CA ALA A 297 5.22 -13.99 -17.08
C ALA A 297 4.82 -14.58 -18.44
N GLU A 298 3.61 -14.30 -18.94
CA GLU A 298 3.18 -14.69 -20.29
C GLU A 298 4.01 -14.01 -21.38
N HIS A 299 4.33 -12.74 -21.22
CA HIS A 299 5.14 -11.97 -22.18
C HIS A 299 6.60 -12.44 -22.24
N LEU A 300 7.14 -12.97 -21.15
CA LEU A 300 8.52 -13.43 -21.04
C LEU A 300 8.78 -14.80 -21.69
N ARG A 301 7.73 -15.59 -21.88
CA ARG A 301 7.77 -16.90 -22.59
C ARG A 301 7.98 -16.74 -24.09
#